data_059222b4f09164fc6e24e4eeb8a44319
#
_entry.id   059222b4f09164fc6e24e4eeb8a44319
#
_cell.length_a   1.000
_cell.length_b   1.000
_cell.length_c   1.000
_cell.angle_alpha   90.00
_cell.angle_beta   90.00
_cell.angle_gamma   90.00
#
_symmetry.space_group_name_H-M   'P 1'
#
loop_
_entity.id
_entity.type
_entity.pdbx_description
1 polymer ?
#
loop_
_entity_poly.entity_id
_entity_poly.type
_entity_poly.pdbx_seq_one_letter_code
_entity_poly.pdbx_strand_id
1 'polypeptide(L)'
;MKRLSRFASMLAVSVTALLTFASADVAAQSSRALDVRSARVAEHWTPERRAAAIPRDLVIDERGLGYLRGHGNSLTPYGHNIQAQAAPGGSKDTTGPTISGLSPAAGATIGASASFSATVSDASGVRTVTFHIRQGTGQTQSFNGTQGAGGVWSVNLSGFTNGSWSYYVSAKDGAKPANTSTSVTVPFTVSTSTGGGGGGGAGTIVNSQWTGGGVVQRAVGRIYFEMPGNSRRTTWSGYVCSGTVANDATSGRSIIITAAHCVYDDAYKAFARNVLFIPDQDSTTGTGTDLNCANDPIGCWAPDFGVVDVNWTTRSFPDNVAWDYAYYVVNDSGAHSGNASASSALDGSVTAMDVSFAAPGIGPVTHALGYSYSEDPQFMYCSDPMQALDAVNYWLPNCGLSGGSSGGPWSQPFNVSTGNGPIISVNSWGYTNQPGMAGPKLAGTSAACVFAAAKTSPLGLTYADGDAGVAKSCP
;
A
#
# COMPACT_ATOMS: atom_id res chain seq x y z
N MET A 1 23.36 -12.55 -70.07
CA MET A 1 23.51 -12.28 -68.64
C MET A 1 22.78 -11.04 -68.08
N LYS A 2 21.81 -10.40 -68.77
CA LYS A 2 21.10 -9.19 -68.28
C LYS A 2 19.60 -9.42 -67.90
N ARG A 3 19.13 -10.64 -68.00
CA ARG A 3 17.70 -10.93 -67.64
C ARG A 3 17.48 -11.56 -66.25
N LEU A 4 18.49 -12.07 -65.52
CA LEU A 4 18.37 -12.64 -64.21
C LEU A 4 18.42 -11.60 -63.07
N SER A 5 18.95 -10.38 -63.29
CA SER A 5 19.06 -9.37 -62.21
C SER A 5 17.74 -8.63 -61.92
N ARG A 6 16.78 -8.61 -62.87
CA ARG A 6 15.50 -7.93 -62.67
C ARG A 6 14.44 -8.74 -61.88
N PHE A 7 14.56 -10.08 -61.89
CA PHE A 7 13.69 -10.94 -61.12
C PHE A 7 14.03 -10.98 -59.65
N ALA A 8 15.32 -10.89 -59.29
CA ALA A 8 15.76 -10.88 -57.89
C ALA A 8 15.34 -9.57 -57.15
N SER A 9 15.33 -8.42 -57.86
CA SER A 9 14.91 -7.14 -57.26
C SER A 9 13.41 -7.03 -57.02
N MET A 10 12.56 -7.66 -57.83
CA MET A 10 11.11 -7.66 -57.59
C MET A 10 10.71 -8.61 -56.45
N LEU A 11 11.43 -9.73 -56.25
CA LEU A 11 11.10 -10.63 -55.13
C LEU A 11 11.51 -10.04 -53.78
N ALA A 12 12.62 -9.28 -53.70
CA ALA A 12 13.06 -8.64 -52.48
C ALA A 12 12.12 -7.52 -52.02
N VAL A 13 11.57 -6.73 -52.94
CA VAL A 13 10.61 -5.66 -52.61
C VAL A 13 9.26 -6.22 -52.13
N SER A 14 8.79 -7.32 -52.72
CA SER A 14 7.51 -7.95 -52.31
C SER A 14 7.59 -8.61 -50.93
N VAL A 15 8.71 -9.22 -50.57
CA VAL A 15 8.93 -9.84 -49.26
C VAL A 15 9.07 -8.80 -48.16
N THR A 16 9.73 -7.68 -48.43
CA THR A 16 9.87 -6.58 -47.45
C THR A 16 8.53 -5.87 -47.18
N ALA A 17 7.71 -5.68 -48.22
CA ALA A 17 6.39 -5.07 -48.09
C ALA A 17 5.42 -5.99 -47.31
N LEU A 18 5.43 -7.31 -47.54
CA LEU A 18 4.62 -8.27 -46.79
C LEU A 18 5.01 -8.35 -45.31
N LEU A 19 6.30 -8.27 -45.00
CA LEU A 19 6.76 -8.29 -43.58
C LEU A 19 6.39 -7.00 -42.84
N THR A 20 6.37 -5.85 -43.48
CA THR A 20 5.94 -4.57 -42.87
C THR A 20 4.45 -4.50 -42.68
N PHE A 21 3.62 -5.04 -43.55
CA PHE A 21 2.17 -5.12 -43.35
C PHE A 21 1.79 -6.10 -42.23
N ALA A 22 2.42 -7.26 -42.14
CA ALA A 22 2.17 -8.23 -41.08
C ALA A 22 2.57 -7.69 -39.70
N SER A 23 3.65 -6.94 -39.58
CA SER A 23 4.07 -6.33 -38.33
C SER A 23 3.14 -5.18 -37.89
N ALA A 24 2.62 -4.39 -38.82
CA ALA A 24 1.68 -3.31 -38.52
C ALA A 24 0.30 -3.86 -38.10
N ASP A 25 -0.17 -4.94 -38.72
CA ASP A 25 -1.43 -5.59 -38.32
C ASP A 25 -1.33 -6.26 -36.94
N VAL A 26 -0.22 -6.89 -36.60
CA VAL A 26 0.01 -7.48 -35.28
C VAL A 26 0.09 -6.39 -34.20
N ALA A 27 0.76 -5.27 -34.49
CA ALA A 27 0.84 -4.15 -33.55
C ALA A 27 -0.54 -3.49 -33.33
N ALA A 28 -1.33 -3.32 -34.38
CA ALA A 28 -2.71 -2.78 -34.30
C ALA A 28 -3.66 -3.72 -33.56
N GLN A 29 -3.52 -5.03 -33.72
CA GLN A 29 -4.30 -6.03 -32.99
C GLN A 29 -3.93 -6.07 -31.50
N SER A 30 -2.63 -5.94 -31.17
CA SER A 30 -2.19 -5.91 -29.79
C SER A 30 -2.63 -4.64 -29.05
N SER A 31 -2.54 -3.45 -29.66
CA SER A 31 -3.03 -2.21 -29.06
C SER A 31 -4.54 -2.26 -28.81
N ARG A 32 -5.32 -2.76 -29.77
CA ARG A 32 -6.76 -2.92 -29.61
C ARG A 32 -7.15 -3.91 -28.51
N ALA A 33 -6.39 -4.96 -28.31
CA ALA A 33 -6.58 -5.90 -27.22
C ALA A 33 -6.28 -5.28 -25.84
N LEU A 34 -5.27 -4.41 -25.76
CA LEU A 34 -4.92 -3.64 -24.55
C LEU A 34 -6.00 -2.62 -24.20
N ASP A 35 -6.52 -1.87 -25.20
CA ASP A 35 -7.64 -0.93 -25.00
C ASP A 35 -8.87 -1.63 -24.41
N VAL A 36 -9.24 -2.80 -24.96
CA VAL A 36 -10.36 -3.60 -24.46
C VAL A 36 -10.09 -4.10 -23.03
N ARG A 37 -8.86 -4.51 -22.72
CA ARG A 37 -8.48 -4.95 -21.37
C ARG A 37 -8.53 -3.81 -20.38
N SER A 38 -7.99 -2.64 -20.72
CA SER A 38 -7.99 -1.47 -19.85
C SER A 38 -9.42 -1.03 -19.51
N ALA A 39 -10.30 -0.96 -20.51
CA ALA A 39 -11.72 -0.65 -20.30
C ALA A 39 -12.40 -1.70 -19.38
N ARG A 40 -12.16 -2.99 -19.62
CA ARG A 40 -12.71 -4.08 -18.80
C ARG A 40 -12.23 -3.98 -17.34
N VAL A 41 -10.95 -3.69 -17.10
CA VAL A 41 -10.42 -3.53 -15.75
C VAL A 41 -11.03 -2.30 -15.07
N ALA A 42 -11.17 -1.18 -15.77
CA ALA A 42 -11.81 0.01 -15.23
C ALA A 42 -13.28 -0.26 -14.87
N GLU A 43 -14.06 -0.91 -15.76
CA GLU A 43 -15.44 -1.30 -15.51
C GLU A 43 -15.60 -2.34 -14.38
N HIS A 44 -14.61 -3.20 -14.18
CA HIS A 44 -14.61 -4.18 -13.10
C HIS A 44 -14.70 -3.53 -11.73
N TRP A 45 -14.01 -2.41 -11.54
CA TRP A 45 -13.94 -1.71 -10.26
C TRP A 45 -15.14 -0.77 -10.07
N THR A 46 -16.34 -1.32 -9.87
CA THR A 46 -17.53 -0.53 -9.54
C THR A 46 -17.40 0.21 -8.20
N PRO A 47 -18.15 1.29 -7.90
CA PRO A 47 -18.10 1.98 -6.62
C PRO A 47 -18.20 1.03 -5.42
N GLU A 48 -19.08 0.03 -5.53
CA GLU A 48 -19.30 -0.95 -4.48
C GLU A 48 -18.06 -1.84 -4.27
N ARG A 49 -17.37 -2.24 -5.36
CA ARG A 49 -16.14 -3.04 -5.27
C ARG A 49 -14.98 -2.24 -4.70
N ARG A 50 -14.84 -0.97 -5.08
CA ARG A 50 -13.82 -0.09 -4.48
C ARG A 50 -14.10 0.12 -3.01
N ALA A 51 -15.35 0.42 -2.63
CA ALA A 51 -15.73 0.59 -1.22
C ALA A 51 -15.57 -0.70 -0.40
N ALA A 52 -15.70 -1.88 -1.02
CA ALA A 52 -15.50 -3.18 -0.38
C ALA A 52 -14.04 -3.66 -0.39
N ALA A 53 -13.17 -3.01 -1.17
CA ALA A 53 -11.74 -3.38 -1.21
C ALA A 53 -11.09 -3.12 0.15
N ILE A 54 -10.31 -4.07 0.63
CA ILE A 54 -9.67 -3.99 1.94
C ILE A 54 -8.20 -3.60 1.81
N PRO A 55 -7.63 -2.89 2.80
CA PRO A 55 -6.19 -2.64 2.81
C PRO A 55 -5.43 -3.96 2.87
N ARG A 56 -4.36 -4.08 2.07
CA ARG A 56 -3.46 -5.21 2.16
C ARG A 56 -2.27 -4.85 3.05
N ASP A 57 -2.51 -4.80 4.34
CA ASP A 57 -1.56 -4.34 5.34
C ASP A 57 -0.96 -5.53 6.09
N LEU A 58 0.34 -5.72 5.97
CA LEU A 58 1.08 -6.80 6.60
C LEU A 58 1.52 -6.42 8.00
N VAL A 59 1.25 -7.28 8.97
CA VAL A 59 1.72 -7.07 10.36
C VAL A 59 2.24 -8.36 10.98
N ILE A 60 3.19 -8.20 11.92
CA ILE A 60 3.83 -9.30 12.65
C ILE A 60 3.53 -9.12 14.14
N ASP A 61 3.13 -10.19 14.82
CA ASP A 61 2.92 -10.18 16.26
C ASP A 61 4.22 -10.44 17.06
N GLU A 62 4.15 -10.35 18.39
CA GLU A 62 5.30 -10.57 19.28
C GLU A 62 5.93 -11.97 19.18
N ARG A 63 5.18 -12.93 18.62
CA ARG A 63 5.65 -14.31 18.42
C ARG A 63 6.26 -14.51 17.04
N GLY A 64 6.30 -13.46 16.20
CA GLY A 64 6.78 -13.53 14.82
C GLY A 64 5.76 -14.11 13.86
N LEU A 65 4.48 -14.15 14.21
CA LEU A 65 3.43 -14.66 13.33
C LEU A 65 2.88 -13.54 12.45
N GLY A 66 2.65 -13.86 11.17
CA GLY A 66 2.16 -12.93 10.17
C GLY A 66 0.63 -12.84 10.09
N TYR A 67 0.13 -11.64 9.87
CA TYR A 67 -1.29 -11.36 9.65
C TYR A 67 -1.48 -10.34 8.54
N LEU A 68 -2.66 -10.37 7.90
CA LEU A 68 -3.22 -9.24 7.16
C LEU A 68 -4.12 -8.45 8.11
N ARG A 69 -3.86 -7.15 8.20
CA ARG A 69 -4.73 -6.21 8.90
C ARG A 69 -5.75 -5.66 7.91
N GLY A 70 -7.02 -5.95 8.14
CA GLY A 70 -8.15 -5.47 7.36
C GLY A 70 -8.85 -4.27 7.98
N HIS A 71 -10.06 -3.98 7.48
CA HIS A 71 -10.91 -2.93 8.03
C HIS A 71 -11.06 -3.04 9.54
N GLY A 72 -10.95 -1.89 10.22
CA GLY A 72 -11.10 -1.79 11.66
C GLY A 72 -10.02 -2.55 12.44
N ASN A 73 -8.82 -2.70 11.87
CA ASN A 73 -7.70 -3.44 12.44
C ASN A 73 -7.96 -4.94 12.69
N SER A 74 -8.90 -5.56 11.98
CA SER A 74 -9.09 -7.00 12.02
C SER A 74 -7.81 -7.71 11.56
N LEU A 75 -7.39 -8.73 12.32
CA LEU A 75 -6.20 -9.52 12.01
C LEU A 75 -6.63 -10.87 11.44
N THR A 76 -6.26 -11.15 10.20
CA THR A 76 -6.45 -12.45 9.56
C THR A 76 -5.08 -13.14 9.45
N PRO A 77 -4.91 -14.37 9.98
CA PRO A 77 -3.67 -15.12 9.82
C PRO A 77 -3.20 -15.15 8.37
N TYR A 78 -1.93 -14.87 8.14
CA TYR A 78 -1.36 -14.80 6.79
C TYR A 78 0.05 -15.40 6.73
N GLY A 79 0.48 -15.77 5.55
CA GLY A 79 1.75 -16.43 5.32
C GLY A 79 1.79 -17.82 5.96
N HIS A 80 2.85 -18.16 6.67
CA HIS A 80 2.95 -19.46 7.32
C HIS A 80 2.01 -19.63 8.54
N ASN A 81 1.38 -18.56 9.02
CA ASN A 81 0.42 -18.62 10.12
C ASN A 81 -0.96 -19.20 9.71
N ILE A 82 -1.24 -19.35 8.42
CA ILE A 82 -2.53 -19.92 7.94
C ILE A 82 -2.74 -21.36 8.45
N GLN A 83 -1.68 -22.11 8.71
CA GLN A 83 -1.77 -23.52 9.14
C GLN A 83 -1.97 -23.70 10.66
N ALA A 84 -1.89 -22.64 11.46
CA ALA A 84 -1.93 -22.73 12.93
C ALA A 84 -3.34 -22.85 13.53
N GLN A 85 -4.40 -22.72 12.74
CA GLN A 85 -5.78 -22.85 13.23
C GLN A 85 -6.31 -24.30 13.13
N ALA A 86 -5.88 -25.17 14.04
CA ALA A 86 -6.61 -26.39 14.35
C ALA A 86 -7.74 -26.06 15.36
N ALA A 87 -8.90 -26.63 15.12
CA ALA A 87 -10.17 -26.33 15.76
C ALA A 87 -10.16 -26.31 17.30
N PRO A 88 -10.96 -25.42 17.94
CA PRO A 88 -11.05 -25.34 19.40
C PRO A 88 -11.98 -26.42 19.98
N GLY A 89 -11.46 -27.18 20.90
CA GLY A 89 -12.28 -27.94 21.87
C GLY A 89 -12.87 -26.97 22.89
N GLY A 90 -14.20 -26.99 23.08
CA GLY A 90 -14.88 -26.07 23.95
C GLY A 90 -14.47 -26.20 25.41
N SER A 91 -13.82 -25.16 25.94
CA SER A 91 -13.68 -24.90 27.38
C SER A 91 -14.44 -23.61 27.73
N LYS A 92 -14.99 -23.55 28.96
CA LYS A 92 -15.66 -22.35 29.47
C LYS A 92 -14.64 -21.19 29.46
N ASP A 93 -15.02 -20.08 28.84
CA ASP A 93 -14.16 -18.90 28.81
C ASP A 93 -14.01 -18.30 30.20
N THR A 94 -12.77 -18.16 30.63
CA THR A 94 -12.38 -17.59 31.94
C THR A 94 -11.35 -16.48 31.78
N THR A 95 -11.02 -16.09 30.55
CA THR A 95 -10.06 -15.04 30.23
C THR A 95 -10.79 -13.77 29.85
N GLY A 96 -10.31 -12.61 30.32
CA GLY A 96 -10.87 -11.34 29.89
C GLY A 96 -10.30 -10.89 28.55
N PRO A 97 -10.95 -9.88 27.90
CA PRO A 97 -10.54 -9.38 26.60
C PRO A 97 -9.07 -8.95 26.54
N THR A 98 -8.43 -9.24 25.43
CA THR A 98 -7.12 -8.70 25.10
C THR A 98 -7.29 -7.27 24.58
N ILE A 99 -6.56 -6.31 25.17
CA ILE A 99 -6.59 -4.89 24.80
C ILE A 99 -5.21 -4.54 24.23
N SER A 100 -5.17 -4.03 23.00
CA SER A 100 -3.96 -3.65 22.27
C SER A 100 -4.23 -2.44 21.38
N GLY A 101 -3.24 -1.98 20.61
CA GLY A 101 -3.44 -0.91 19.62
C GLY A 101 -3.96 0.40 20.22
N LEU A 102 -3.44 0.78 21.39
CA LEU A 102 -3.85 2.00 22.08
C LEU A 102 -3.40 3.25 21.32
N SER A 103 -4.33 4.11 20.96
CA SER A 103 -4.07 5.41 20.33
C SER A 103 -4.84 6.52 21.08
N PRO A 104 -4.23 7.71 21.31
CA PRO A 104 -2.84 8.10 21.02
C PRO A 104 -1.80 7.25 21.73
N ALA A 105 -0.62 7.07 21.12
CA ALA A 105 0.48 6.31 21.72
C ALA A 105 1.08 7.01 22.95
N ALA A 106 1.82 6.28 23.78
CA ALA A 106 2.51 6.85 24.93
C ALA A 106 3.49 7.95 24.50
N GLY A 107 3.41 9.11 25.14
CA GLY A 107 4.22 10.28 24.81
C GLY A 107 3.74 11.12 23.63
N ALA A 108 2.64 10.74 22.97
CA ALA A 108 2.08 11.52 21.87
C ALA A 108 1.68 12.94 22.31
N THR A 109 1.79 13.91 21.39
CA THR A 109 1.24 15.25 21.55
C THR A 109 0.02 15.39 20.66
N ILE A 110 -1.13 15.78 21.24
CA ILE A 110 -2.38 15.99 20.52
C ILE A 110 -2.85 17.45 20.61
N GLY A 111 -3.78 17.83 19.76
CA GLY A 111 -4.45 19.13 19.81
C GLY A 111 -5.62 19.17 20.81
N ALA A 112 -6.49 20.20 20.68
CA ALA A 112 -7.69 20.36 21.49
C ALA A 112 -8.74 19.27 21.27
N SER A 113 -8.59 18.46 20.22
CA SER A 113 -9.48 17.34 19.87
C SER A 113 -8.63 16.16 19.41
N ALA A 114 -9.04 14.94 19.73
CA ALA A 114 -8.40 13.72 19.25
C ALA A 114 -9.38 12.54 19.26
N SER A 115 -9.09 11.56 18.42
CA SER A 115 -9.70 10.23 18.47
C SER A 115 -8.88 9.33 19.37
N PHE A 116 -9.53 8.66 20.32
CA PHE A 116 -8.94 7.60 21.13
C PHE A 116 -9.44 6.27 20.61
N SER A 117 -8.54 5.30 20.45
CA SER A 117 -8.91 3.97 19.99
C SER A 117 -8.14 2.87 20.71
N ALA A 118 -8.72 1.68 20.70
CA ALA A 118 -8.11 0.45 21.19
C ALA A 118 -8.62 -0.72 20.35
N THR A 119 -7.76 -1.67 20.06
CA THR A 119 -8.15 -2.97 19.51
C THR A 119 -8.44 -3.90 20.66
N VAL A 120 -9.68 -4.44 20.70
CA VAL A 120 -10.12 -5.32 21.76
C VAL A 120 -10.69 -6.60 21.14
N SER A 121 -10.16 -7.74 21.57
CA SER A 121 -10.60 -9.05 21.09
C SER A 121 -10.79 -10.04 22.22
N ASP A 122 -11.74 -10.94 22.04
CA ASP A 122 -12.02 -12.01 22.97
C ASP A 122 -12.73 -13.18 22.27
N ALA A 123 -12.48 -14.42 22.74
CA ALA A 123 -13.05 -15.63 22.16
C ALA A 123 -14.58 -15.69 22.31
N SER A 124 -15.13 -15.13 23.38
CA SER A 124 -16.56 -15.01 23.65
C SER A 124 -17.19 -13.73 23.10
N GLY A 125 -16.39 -12.94 22.37
CA GLY A 125 -16.75 -11.62 21.86
C GLY A 125 -16.58 -10.51 22.90
N VAL A 126 -16.52 -9.25 22.45
CA VAL A 126 -16.37 -8.06 23.30
C VAL A 126 -17.73 -7.39 23.46
N ARG A 127 -18.12 -7.16 24.70
CA ARG A 127 -19.44 -6.57 25.02
C ARG A 127 -19.38 -5.05 25.19
N THR A 128 -18.37 -4.54 25.93
CA THR A 128 -18.21 -3.11 26.20
C THR A 128 -16.74 -2.75 26.30
N VAL A 129 -16.41 -1.55 25.82
CA VAL A 129 -15.10 -0.93 25.97
C VAL A 129 -15.31 0.50 26.48
N THR A 130 -14.56 0.89 27.50
CA THR A 130 -14.65 2.22 28.13
C THR A 130 -13.26 2.84 28.20
N PHE A 131 -13.14 4.07 27.70
CA PHE A 131 -11.94 4.89 27.77
C PHE A 131 -11.99 5.77 29.02
N HIS A 132 -10.96 5.73 29.83
CA HIS A 132 -10.83 6.47 31.09
C HIS A 132 -9.71 7.49 30.96
N ILE A 133 -10.04 8.77 30.96
CA ILE A 133 -9.11 9.86 30.61
C ILE A 133 -9.04 10.86 31.76
N ARG A 134 -7.82 11.34 32.05
CA ARG A 134 -7.60 12.35 33.10
C ARG A 134 -6.44 13.30 32.74
N GLN A 135 -6.57 14.53 33.23
CA GLN A 135 -5.50 15.52 33.21
C GLN A 135 -4.70 15.47 34.51
N GLY A 136 -3.38 15.27 34.43
CA GLY A 136 -2.52 15.19 35.60
C GLY A 136 -3.02 14.23 36.68
N THR A 137 -3.25 14.75 37.89
CA THR A 137 -3.83 14.03 39.03
C THR A 137 -5.34 14.27 39.20
N GLY A 138 -5.98 14.92 38.23
CA GLY A 138 -7.40 15.25 38.25
C GLY A 138 -8.33 14.04 38.22
N GLN A 139 -9.63 14.30 38.25
CA GLN A 139 -10.63 13.24 38.15
C GLN A 139 -10.60 12.53 36.81
N THR A 140 -10.78 11.21 36.84
CA THR A 140 -10.90 10.39 35.63
C THR A 140 -12.30 10.53 35.05
N GLN A 141 -12.40 10.90 33.80
CA GLN A 141 -13.62 10.88 33.01
C GLN A 141 -13.69 9.59 32.21
N SER A 142 -14.88 9.03 32.06
CA SER A 142 -15.10 7.76 31.40
C SER A 142 -16.04 7.91 30.21
N PHE A 143 -15.64 7.37 29.07
CA PHE A 143 -16.36 7.47 27.80
C PHE A 143 -16.51 6.08 27.20
N ASN A 144 -17.73 5.70 26.83
CA ASN A 144 -17.95 4.44 26.13
C ASN A 144 -17.43 4.54 24.70
N GLY A 145 -16.63 3.56 24.29
CA GLY A 145 -16.21 3.40 22.92
C GLY A 145 -17.35 2.91 22.03
N THR A 146 -17.33 3.35 20.80
CA THR A 146 -18.17 2.80 19.73
C THR A 146 -17.38 1.74 18.99
N GLN A 147 -18.00 0.58 18.80
CA GLN A 147 -17.39 -0.52 18.07
C GLN A 147 -17.38 -0.20 16.57
N GLY A 148 -16.19 -0.16 16.00
CA GLY A 148 -15.96 -0.18 14.56
C GLY A 148 -15.73 -1.59 14.05
N ALA A 149 -15.42 -1.72 12.79
CA ALA A 149 -15.06 -3.00 12.21
C ALA A 149 -13.75 -3.55 12.84
N GLY A 150 -13.60 -4.88 12.90
CA GLY A 150 -12.35 -5.56 13.28
C GLY A 150 -11.94 -5.45 14.75
N GLY A 151 -12.88 -5.23 15.67
CA GLY A 151 -12.57 -5.18 17.10
C GLY A 151 -11.95 -3.87 17.56
N VAL A 152 -11.88 -2.85 16.69
CA VAL A 152 -11.50 -1.50 17.10
C VAL A 152 -12.68 -0.81 17.77
N TRP A 153 -12.40 -0.24 18.93
CA TRP A 153 -13.32 0.61 19.68
C TRP A 153 -12.72 2.00 19.73
N SER A 154 -13.52 3.01 19.44
CA SER A 154 -13.05 4.38 19.41
C SER A 154 -14.03 5.36 20.03
N VAL A 155 -13.49 6.51 20.45
CA VAL A 155 -14.25 7.67 20.89
C VAL A 155 -13.54 8.95 20.44
N ASN A 156 -14.29 9.89 19.87
CA ASN A 156 -13.78 11.21 19.50
C ASN A 156 -14.08 12.18 20.64
N LEU A 157 -13.04 12.84 21.14
CA LEU A 157 -13.14 13.76 22.26
C LEU A 157 -12.55 15.11 21.89
N SER A 158 -13.12 16.16 22.46
CA SER A 158 -12.69 17.54 22.28
C SER A 158 -12.69 18.31 23.60
N GLY A 159 -12.12 19.50 23.60
CA GLY A 159 -12.05 20.37 24.77
C GLY A 159 -10.82 20.09 25.66
N PHE A 160 -9.81 19.43 25.12
CA PHE A 160 -8.54 19.23 25.81
C PHE A 160 -7.82 20.58 26.00
N THR A 161 -7.28 20.79 27.20
CA THR A 161 -6.43 21.94 27.55
C THR A 161 -4.97 21.53 27.63
N ASN A 162 -4.07 22.50 27.38
CA ASN A 162 -2.63 22.25 27.44
C ASN A 162 -2.19 21.57 28.72
N GLY A 163 -1.24 20.65 28.59
CA GLY A 163 -0.65 19.97 29.73
C GLY A 163 -0.52 18.47 29.57
N SER A 164 -0.13 17.81 30.64
CA SER A 164 0.03 16.34 30.68
C SER A 164 -1.27 15.65 31.00
N TRP A 165 -1.60 14.66 30.21
CA TRP A 165 -2.78 13.83 30.31
C TRP A 165 -2.41 12.35 30.32
N SER A 166 -3.34 11.53 30.74
CA SER A 166 -3.21 10.07 30.61
C SER A 166 -4.55 9.42 30.38
N TYR A 167 -4.56 8.25 29.76
CA TYR A 167 -5.74 7.43 29.64
C TYR A 167 -5.42 5.95 29.80
N TYR A 168 -6.43 5.16 30.10
CA TYR A 168 -6.43 3.70 30.02
C TYR A 168 -7.78 3.21 29.52
N VAL A 169 -7.83 1.94 29.10
CA VAL A 169 -9.04 1.32 28.56
C VAL A 169 -9.43 0.12 29.39
N SER A 170 -10.72 -0.02 29.72
CA SER A 170 -11.28 -1.24 30.28
C SER A 170 -12.26 -1.89 29.32
N ALA A 171 -12.24 -3.22 29.25
CA ALA A 171 -13.10 -3.99 28.35
C ALA A 171 -13.75 -5.18 29.07
N LYS A 172 -14.99 -5.51 28.69
CA LYS A 172 -15.70 -6.71 29.14
C LYS A 172 -16.07 -7.59 27.96
N ASP A 173 -15.93 -8.90 28.13
CA ASP A 173 -16.31 -9.92 27.16
C ASP A 173 -17.82 -10.26 27.16
N GLY A 174 -18.20 -11.19 26.29
CA GLY A 174 -19.55 -11.77 26.20
C GLY A 174 -19.79 -13.00 27.05
N ALA A 175 -18.80 -13.49 27.78
CA ALA A 175 -18.90 -14.68 28.62
C ALA A 175 -19.91 -14.50 29.76
N LYS A 176 -20.34 -15.62 30.35
CA LYS A 176 -21.26 -15.63 31.50
C LYS A 176 -20.67 -16.50 32.61
N PRO A 177 -20.16 -15.91 33.72
CA PRO A 177 -20.02 -14.46 33.97
C PRO A 177 -19.01 -13.78 33.04
N ALA A 178 -19.21 -12.47 32.82
CA ALA A 178 -18.31 -11.69 31.98
C ALA A 178 -16.97 -11.48 32.67
N ASN A 179 -15.88 -11.65 31.92
CA ASN A 179 -14.52 -11.31 32.35
C ASN A 179 -14.19 -9.85 31.97
N THR A 180 -13.27 -9.24 32.71
CA THR A 180 -12.88 -7.84 32.49
C THR A 180 -11.36 -7.73 32.42
N SER A 181 -10.88 -6.95 31.45
CA SER A 181 -9.47 -6.56 31.35
C SER A 181 -9.32 -5.04 31.38
N THR A 182 -8.14 -4.59 31.80
CA THR A 182 -7.77 -3.17 31.80
C THR A 182 -6.37 -3.02 31.19
N SER A 183 -6.21 -2.04 30.31
CA SER A 183 -4.92 -1.75 29.69
C SER A 183 -3.93 -1.10 30.67
N VAL A 184 -2.70 -0.97 30.25
CA VAL A 184 -1.73 -0.04 30.85
C VAL A 184 -2.24 1.40 30.72
N THR A 185 -1.76 2.29 31.61
CA THR A 185 -2.02 3.72 31.49
C THR A 185 -1.07 4.34 30.50
N VAL A 186 -1.61 5.08 29.53
CA VAL A 186 -0.89 5.72 28.43
C VAL A 186 -0.80 7.22 28.71
N PRO A 187 0.39 7.80 28.96
CA PRO A 187 0.60 9.23 29.08
C PRO A 187 0.64 9.90 27.70
N PHE A 188 0.09 11.11 27.60
CA PHE A 188 0.18 11.98 26.41
C PHE A 188 0.20 13.45 26.80
N THR A 189 0.55 14.31 25.88
CA THR A 189 0.59 15.77 26.09
C THR A 189 -0.44 16.45 25.19
N VAL A 190 -1.09 17.46 25.67
CA VAL A 190 -1.94 18.35 24.88
C VAL A 190 -1.25 19.68 24.65
N SER A 191 -1.14 20.09 23.40
CA SER A 191 -0.65 21.38 22.97
C SER A 191 -1.62 22.00 21.96
N THR A 192 -2.30 23.03 22.37
CA THR A 192 -3.31 23.74 21.56
C THR A 192 -2.76 24.97 20.84
N SER A 193 -1.42 25.14 20.79
CA SER A 193 -0.81 26.24 20.04
C SER A 193 -1.13 26.06 18.56
N THR A 194 -1.93 26.96 18.04
CA THR A 194 -2.17 27.18 16.63
C THR A 194 -0.90 27.72 15.96
N GLY A 195 -0.01 26.80 15.59
CA GLY A 195 1.13 27.10 14.74
C GLY A 195 0.76 26.78 13.31
N GLY A 196 0.30 27.79 12.58
CA GLY A 196 0.12 27.71 11.15
C GLY A 196 1.42 27.42 10.43
N GLY A 197 1.30 26.72 9.37
CA GLY A 197 2.13 26.35 8.30
C GLY A 197 3.52 26.91 8.11
N GLY A 198 4.34 26.08 7.59
CA GLY A 198 5.44 26.42 6.70
C GLY A 198 6.78 26.64 7.38
N GLY A 199 7.68 25.76 7.09
CA GLY A 199 9.10 26.00 7.28
C GLY A 199 9.83 24.91 8.02
N GLY A 200 10.54 24.11 7.26
CA GLY A 200 11.56 23.13 7.59
C GLY A 200 12.17 23.22 8.99
N GLY A 201 11.59 22.46 9.89
CA GLY A 201 12.24 22.02 11.11
C GLY A 201 12.02 20.53 11.20
N ALA A 202 13.09 19.76 11.41
CA ALA A 202 13.08 18.30 11.45
C ALA A 202 12.23 17.78 12.61
N GLY A 203 10.89 17.82 12.46
CA GLY A 203 9.94 17.26 13.41
C GLY A 203 9.38 15.95 12.87
N THR A 204 9.22 14.97 13.74
CA THR A 204 8.50 13.75 13.44
C THR A 204 7.04 14.09 13.13
N ILE A 205 6.56 13.62 11.97
CA ILE A 205 5.14 13.65 11.57
C ILE A 205 4.66 12.21 11.55
N VAL A 206 3.67 11.92 12.36
CA VAL A 206 3.15 10.55 12.54
C VAL A 206 2.25 10.16 11.37
N ASN A 207 1.23 10.95 11.06
CA ASN A 207 0.31 10.79 9.94
C ASN A 207 -0.35 12.15 9.66
N SER A 208 -0.24 12.60 8.44
CA SER A 208 -0.82 13.87 8.01
C SER A 208 -1.11 13.86 6.52
N GLN A 209 -2.10 14.62 6.08
CA GLN A 209 -2.34 14.82 4.66
C GLN A 209 -1.18 15.58 4.03
N TRP A 210 -0.71 15.10 2.88
CA TRP A 210 0.26 15.80 2.06
C TRP A 210 -0.46 16.88 1.25
N THR A 211 -0.16 18.13 1.54
CA THR A 211 -0.74 19.29 0.84
C THR A 211 0.30 20.07 0.04
N GLY A 212 1.54 19.56 -0.03
CA GLY A 212 2.65 20.21 -0.72
C GLY A 212 2.63 20.08 -2.24
N GLY A 213 1.74 19.25 -2.79
CA GLY A 213 1.70 19.01 -4.23
C GLY A 213 3.02 18.43 -4.77
N GLY A 214 3.45 18.93 -5.93
CA GLY A 214 4.76 18.63 -6.53
C GLY A 214 4.81 17.26 -7.22
N VAL A 215 6.03 16.75 -7.40
CA VAL A 215 6.28 15.51 -8.17
C VAL A 215 5.60 14.31 -7.53
N VAL A 216 5.76 14.13 -6.22
CA VAL A 216 5.22 12.99 -5.48
C VAL A 216 3.69 12.91 -5.55
N GLN A 217 2.99 14.06 -5.49
CA GLN A 217 1.53 14.12 -5.59
C GLN A 217 1.04 13.46 -6.89
N ARG A 218 1.69 13.75 -8.00
CA ARG A 218 1.29 13.26 -9.31
C ARG A 218 1.81 11.87 -9.64
N ALA A 219 2.99 11.50 -9.12
CA ALA A 219 3.63 10.23 -9.40
C ALA A 219 3.07 9.07 -8.58
N VAL A 220 2.58 9.36 -7.36
CA VAL A 220 2.01 8.34 -6.47
C VAL A 220 0.52 8.17 -6.76
N GLY A 221 0.05 6.94 -6.71
CA GLY A 221 -1.34 6.60 -6.95
C GLY A 221 -1.81 5.43 -6.10
N ARG A 222 -3.13 5.28 -6.02
CA ARG A 222 -3.77 4.12 -5.43
C ARG A 222 -3.78 2.96 -6.42
N ILE A 223 -3.56 1.77 -5.92
CA ILE A 223 -3.69 0.53 -6.68
C ILE A 223 -4.88 -0.26 -6.14
N TYR A 224 -5.85 -0.59 -7.00
CA TYR A 224 -6.88 -1.57 -6.74
C TYR A 224 -6.52 -2.88 -7.44
N PHE A 225 -6.73 -4.00 -6.78
CA PHE A 225 -6.40 -5.32 -7.34
C PHE A 225 -7.14 -6.42 -6.60
N GLU A 226 -7.20 -7.61 -7.19
CA GLU A 226 -7.76 -8.79 -6.53
C GLU A 226 -6.67 -9.83 -6.26
N MET A 227 -6.77 -10.49 -5.09
CA MET A 227 -5.95 -11.64 -4.70
C MET A 227 -6.83 -12.85 -4.40
N PRO A 228 -6.31 -14.08 -4.55
CA PRO A 228 -7.09 -15.28 -4.27
C PRO A 228 -7.46 -15.37 -2.78
N GLY A 229 -8.69 -15.81 -2.51
CA GLY A 229 -9.18 -16.08 -1.16
C GLY A 229 -8.99 -17.53 -0.71
N ASN A 230 -8.47 -18.41 -1.59
CA ASN A 230 -8.19 -19.80 -1.28
C ASN A 230 -7.15 -20.41 -2.23
N SER A 231 -6.56 -21.54 -1.84
CA SER A 231 -5.52 -22.25 -2.61
C SER A 231 -5.98 -22.76 -3.98
N ARG A 232 -7.29 -22.97 -4.18
CA ARG A 232 -7.86 -23.37 -5.47
C ARG A 232 -8.12 -22.19 -6.39
N ARG A 233 -7.92 -20.95 -5.91
CA ARG A 233 -8.15 -19.70 -6.64
C ARG A 233 -9.58 -19.59 -7.20
N THR A 234 -10.57 -20.16 -6.49
CA THR A 234 -11.98 -20.11 -6.88
C THR A 234 -12.71 -18.89 -6.36
N THR A 235 -12.16 -18.24 -5.33
CA THR A 235 -12.64 -16.97 -4.77
C THR A 235 -11.55 -15.93 -4.84
N TRP A 236 -11.94 -14.68 -5.06
CA TRP A 236 -11.03 -13.53 -5.14
C TRP A 236 -11.61 -12.38 -4.33
N SER A 237 -10.76 -11.66 -3.64
CA SER A 237 -11.13 -10.49 -2.84
C SER A 237 -10.41 -9.26 -3.34
N GLY A 238 -11.09 -8.11 -3.30
CA GLY A 238 -10.53 -6.82 -3.68
C GLY A 238 -9.66 -6.23 -2.58
N TYR A 239 -8.52 -5.68 -2.97
CA TYR A 239 -7.54 -5.04 -2.09
C TYR A 239 -7.13 -3.68 -2.61
N VAL A 240 -6.57 -2.85 -1.71
CA VAL A 240 -5.95 -1.58 -2.03
C VAL A 240 -4.50 -1.52 -1.51
N CYS A 241 -3.67 -0.88 -2.31
CA CYS A 241 -2.29 -0.50 -2.04
C CYS A 241 -1.99 0.88 -2.65
N SER A 242 -0.75 1.29 -2.56
CA SER A 242 -0.18 2.46 -3.23
C SER A 242 0.97 2.05 -4.15
N GLY A 243 1.30 2.89 -5.11
CA GLY A 243 2.47 2.71 -5.97
C GLY A 243 2.95 4.04 -6.52
N THR A 244 4.14 4.04 -7.07
CA THR A 244 4.79 5.26 -7.57
C THR A 244 5.31 5.04 -8.99
N VAL A 245 5.02 5.96 -9.91
CA VAL A 245 5.61 5.92 -11.25
C VAL A 245 7.10 6.20 -11.15
N ALA A 246 7.90 5.20 -11.53
CA ALA A 246 9.35 5.21 -11.44
C ALA A 246 9.98 5.64 -12.75
N ASN A 247 11.03 6.48 -12.68
CA ASN A 247 11.84 6.84 -13.84
C ASN A 247 12.67 5.63 -14.28
N ASP A 248 12.34 5.05 -15.41
CA ASP A 248 12.97 3.85 -15.93
C ASP A 248 13.81 4.10 -17.20
N ALA A 249 13.66 5.27 -17.81
CA ALA A 249 14.31 5.68 -19.06
C ALA A 249 14.13 4.65 -20.22
N THR A 250 13.00 3.93 -20.25
CA THR A 250 12.69 2.89 -21.22
C THR A 250 11.46 3.27 -22.03
N SER A 251 11.59 3.36 -23.34
CA SER A 251 10.47 3.66 -24.23
C SER A 251 9.50 2.49 -24.38
N GLY A 252 8.23 2.79 -24.61
CA GLY A 252 7.18 1.81 -24.89
C GLY A 252 6.54 1.22 -23.62
N ARG A 253 7.00 1.60 -22.45
CA ARG A 253 6.45 1.19 -21.15
C ARG A 253 6.68 2.23 -20.08
N SER A 254 5.85 2.19 -19.05
CA SER A 254 6.03 2.90 -17.80
C SER A 254 6.08 1.90 -16.66
N ILE A 255 6.82 2.18 -15.60
CA ILE A 255 7.00 1.26 -14.47
C ILE A 255 6.45 1.91 -13.20
N ILE A 256 5.70 1.14 -12.44
CA ILE A 256 5.20 1.51 -11.11
C ILE A 256 5.93 0.67 -10.09
N ILE A 257 6.68 1.29 -9.16
CA ILE A 257 7.24 0.61 -8.00
C ILE A 257 6.16 0.49 -6.91
N THR A 258 6.08 -0.65 -6.26
CA THR A 258 5.18 -0.95 -5.14
C THR A 258 5.75 -2.05 -4.26
N ALA A 259 5.02 -2.50 -3.23
CA ALA A 259 5.40 -3.65 -2.43
C ALA A 259 5.06 -4.99 -3.14
N ALA A 260 5.84 -6.03 -2.89
CA ALA A 260 5.61 -7.33 -3.52
C ALA A 260 4.29 -7.98 -3.08
N HIS A 261 3.88 -7.76 -1.82
CA HIS A 261 2.59 -8.23 -1.34
C HIS A 261 1.39 -7.58 -2.05
N CYS A 262 1.58 -6.44 -2.74
CA CYS A 262 0.56 -5.82 -3.59
C CYS A 262 0.52 -6.42 -5.02
N VAL A 263 1.49 -7.26 -5.39
CA VAL A 263 1.66 -7.84 -6.72
C VAL A 263 1.45 -9.35 -6.74
N TYR A 264 1.86 -10.03 -5.69
CA TYR A 264 1.83 -11.49 -5.61
C TYR A 264 1.41 -11.98 -4.23
N ASP A 265 0.42 -12.86 -4.18
CA ASP A 265 0.01 -13.56 -2.96
C ASP A 265 0.93 -14.74 -2.68
N ASP A 266 1.77 -14.60 -1.65
CA ASP A 266 2.73 -15.63 -1.26
C ASP A 266 2.10 -16.82 -0.52
N ALA A 267 0.87 -16.67 -0.01
CA ALA A 267 0.14 -17.73 0.66
C ALA A 267 -0.53 -18.69 -0.35
N TYR A 268 -1.21 -18.15 -1.37
CA TYR A 268 -1.92 -18.95 -2.38
C TYR A 268 -1.23 -18.97 -3.75
N LYS A 269 0.01 -18.41 -3.82
CA LYS A 269 0.92 -18.50 -4.96
C LYS A 269 0.31 -18.01 -6.28
N ALA A 270 -0.22 -16.80 -6.29
CA ALA A 270 -0.82 -16.18 -7.47
C ALA A 270 -0.46 -14.70 -7.59
N PHE A 271 -0.33 -14.24 -8.82
CA PHE A 271 -0.27 -12.81 -9.11
C PHE A 271 -1.65 -12.16 -8.93
N ALA A 272 -1.62 -10.86 -8.62
CA ALA A 272 -2.81 -10.03 -8.63
C ALA A 272 -3.49 -10.01 -10.01
N ARG A 273 -4.81 -9.88 -10.02
CA ARG A 273 -5.60 -9.68 -11.23
C ARG A 273 -6.44 -8.41 -11.15
N ASN A 274 -6.99 -7.98 -12.28
CA ASN A 274 -7.81 -6.76 -12.38
C ASN A 274 -7.13 -5.55 -11.73
N VAL A 275 -5.82 -5.41 -11.96
CA VAL A 275 -5.02 -4.35 -11.36
C VAL A 275 -5.35 -3.02 -12.04
N LEU A 276 -5.72 -2.02 -11.23
CA LEU A 276 -6.02 -0.67 -11.66
C LEU A 276 -5.20 0.32 -10.83
N PHE A 277 -4.43 1.16 -11.49
CA PHE A 277 -3.65 2.23 -10.87
C PHE A 277 -4.27 3.59 -11.19
N ILE A 278 -4.46 4.41 -10.17
CA ILE A 278 -5.02 5.77 -10.27
C ILE A 278 -4.01 6.75 -9.67
N PRO A 279 -3.16 7.37 -10.50
CA PRO A 279 -2.22 8.38 -10.03
C PRO A 279 -2.96 9.66 -9.64
N ASP A 280 -2.45 10.36 -8.61
CA ASP A 280 -3.00 11.64 -8.12
C ASP A 280 -4.50 11.55 -7.75
N GLN A 281 -4.93 10.44 -7.14
CA GLN A 281 -6.34 10.23 -6.80
C GLN A 281 -6.87 11.29 -5.81
N ASP A 282 -6.04 11.84 -4.94
CA ASP A 282 -6.40 12.92 -4.01
C ASP A 282 -6.97 14.16 -4.74
N SER A 283 -6.54 14.41 -5.97
CA SER A 283 -7.02 15.51 -6.80
C SER A 283 -8.23 15.14 -7.67
N THR A 284 -8.92 14.03 -7.40
CA THR A 284 -10.14 13.65 -8.13
C THR A 284 -11.22 14.73 -8.00
N THR A 285 -11.98 14.96 -9.06
CA THR A 285 -13.12 15.90 -9.06
C THR A 285 -14.43 15.22 -8.66
N GLY A 286 -14.41 13.92 -8.49
CA GLY A 286 -15.52 13.10 -8.00
C GLY A 286 -15.48 12.84 -6.50
N THR A 287 -16.18 11.81 -6.06
CA THR A 287 -16.01 11.25 -4.72
C THR A 287 -14.82 10.30 -4.72
N GLY A 288 -14.10 10.15 -3.59
CA GLY A 288 -12.89 9.31 -3.51
C GLY A 288 -13.08 7.85 -3.94
N THR A 289 -14.33 7.39 -3.97
CA THR A 289 -14.71 6.04 -4.40
C THR A 289 -15.53 6.04 -5.70
N ASP A 290 -15.73 7.19 -6.36
CA ASP A 290 -16.36 7.14 -7.66
C ASP A 290 -15.44 6.45 -8.67
N LEU A 291 -16.04 5.89 -9.69
CA LEU A 291 -15.35 5.05 -10.67
C LEU A 291 -15.11 5.71 -11.98
N ASN A 292 -15.49 6.94 -12.07
CA ASN A 292 -15.33 7.63 -13.32
C ASN A 292 -13.89 8.08 -13.48
N CYS A 293 -13.07 7.27 -14.15
CA CYS A 293 -11.69 7.62 -14.48
C CYS A 293 -11.54 8.98 -15.17
N ALA A 294 -12.63 9.58 -15.68
CA ALA A 294 -12.60 10.93 -16.22
C ALA A 294 -12.59 12.01 -15.13
N ASN A 295 -12.95 11.67 -13.90
CA ASN A 295 -12.86 12.57 -12.74
C ASN A 295 -11.44 12.63 -12.16
N ASP A 296 -10.62 11.62 -12.44
CA ASP A 296 -9.24 11.56 -12.00
C ASP A 296 -8.36 12.38 -12.96
N PRO A 297 -7.46 13.25 -12.45
CA PRO A 297 -6.73 14.21 -13.30
C PRO A 297 -5.84 13.54 -14.35
N ILE A 298 -5.39 12.32 -14.10
CA ILE A 298 -4.50 11.55 -14.98
C ILE A 298 -5.20 10.31 -15.53
N GLY A 299 -6.43 10.04 -15.08
CA GLY A 299 -7.21 8.85 -15.45
C GLY A 299 -6.74 7.58 -14.74
N CYS A 300 -7.23 6.43 -15.20
CA CYS A 300 -6.93 5.12 -14.65
C CYS A 300 -6.06 4.31 -15.62
N TRP A 301 -5.16 3.51 -15.07
CA TRP A 301 -4.17 2.74 -15.83
C TRP A 301 -4.21 1.26 -15.45
N ALA A 302 -4.21 0.37 -16.43
CA ALA A 302 -4.21 -1.07 -16.22
C ALA A 302 -2.85 -1.67 -16.57
N PRO A 303 -2.01 -2.06 -15.59
CA PRO A 303 -0.73 -2.71 -15.84
C PRO A 303 -0.88 -4.02 -16.62
N ASP A 304 0.08 -4.32 -17.49
CA ASP A 304 0.12 -5.58 -18.24
C ASP A 304 0.45 -6.76 -17.33
N PHE A 305 1.48 -6.60 -16.50
CA PHE A 305 1.94 -7.63 -15.58
C PHE A 305 2.74 -7.05 -14.40
N GLY A 306 2.91 -7.87 -13.37
CA GLY A 306 3.77 -7.58 -12.23
C GLY A 306 5.10 -8.32 -12.31
N VAL A 307 6.14 -7.77 -11.67
CA VAL A 307 7.47 -8.38 -11.56
C VAL A 307 7.88 -8.40 -10.10
N VAL A 308 8.19 -9.57 -9.57
CA VAL A 308 8.60 -9.80 -8.18
C VAL A 308 9.90 -10.60 -8.12
N ASP A 309 10.61 -10.55 -7.01
CA ASP A 309 11.71 -11.48 -6.75
C ASP A 309 11.17 -12.90 -6.52
N VAL A 310 11.87 -13.92 -7.03
CA VAL A 310 11.52 -15.32 -6.82
C VAL A 310 11.50 -15.72 -5.34
N ASN A 311 12.33 -15.08 -4.50
CA ASN A 311 12.34 -15.34 -3.08
C ASN A 311 11.05 -14.88 -2.37
N TRP A 312 10.35 -13.84 -2.88
CA TRP A 312 9.03 -13.50 -2.42
C TRP A 312 8.03 -14.63 -2.70
N THR A 313 8.11 -15.26 -3.88
CA THR A 313 7.15 -16.29 -4.30
C THR A 313 7.39 -17.66 -3.68
N THR A 314 8.63 -17.97 -3.32
CA THR A 314 9.02 -19.29 -2.79
C THR A 314 8.98 -19.37 -1.28
N ARG A 315 9.05 -18.25 -0.59
CA ARG A 315 8.91 -18.14 0.87
C ARG A 315 7.49 -17.74 1.24
N SER A 316 7.22 -17.64 2.53
CA SER A 316 5.94 -17.17 3.06
C SER A 316 6.19 -16.10 4.11
N PHE A 317 5.30 -15.10 4.18
CA PHE A 317 5.37 -14.03 5.17
C PHE A 317 5.37 -14.62 6.60
N PRO A 318 6.24 -14.15 7.51
CA PRO A 318 7.14 -13.01 7.38
C PRO A 318 8.56 -13.33 6.87
N ASP A 319 8.90 -14.56 6.48
CA ASP A 319 10.26 -14.95 6.08
C ASP A 319 10.71 -14.34 4.74
N ASN A 320 9.81 -13.67 4.04
CA ASN A 320 10.04 -13.04 2.74
C ASN A 320 10.10 -11.50 2.78
N VAL A 321 10.00 -10.86 3.95
CA VAL A 321 9.96 -9.38 4.08
C VAL A 321 11.16 -8.65 3.46
N ALA A 322 12.30 -9.34 3.32
CA ALA A 322 13.48 -8.80 2.66
C ALA A 322 13.28 -8.49 1.16
N TRP A 323 12.28 -9.10 0.54
CA TRP A 323 11.96 -8.99 -0.89
C TRP A 323 10.60 -8.36 -1.15
N ASP A 324 10.05 -7.61 -0.19
CA ASP A 324 8.75 -6.96 -0.32
C ASP A 324 8.81 -5.66 -1.13
N TYR A 325 9.42 -5.74 -2.30
CA TYR A 325 9.42 -4.73 -3.36
C TYR A 325 9.08 -5.39 -4.69
N ALA A 326 8.34 -4.68 -5.53
CA ALA A 326 7.89 -5.18 -6.82
C ALA A 326 7.63 -4.04 -7.80
N TYR A 327 7.39 -4.41 -9.04
CA TYR A 327 7.09 -3.46 -10.09
C TYR A 327 5.91 -3.93 -10.92
N TYR A 328 4.98 -3.03 -11.22
CA TYR A 328 4.03 -3.22 -12.30
C TYR A 328 4.55 -2.58 -13.57
N VAL A 329 4.32 -3.24 -14.68
CA VAL A 329 4.69 -2.76 -16.02
C VAL A 329 3.43 -2.37 -16.75
N VAL A 330 3.38 -1.11 -17.20
CA VAL A 330 2.28 -0.53 -17.95
C VAL A 330 2.76 -0.35 -19.40
N ASN A 331 2.00 -0.87 -20.36
CA ASN A 331 2.28 -0.64 -21.78
C ASN A 331 1.86 0.80 -22.14
N ASP A 332 2.69 1.55 -22.86
CA ASP A 332 2.40 2.93 -23.25
C ASP A 332 1.26 3.06 -24.26
N SER A 333 0.74 1.96 -24.80
CA SER A 333 -0.40 1.99 -25.70
C SER A 333 -1.55 1.13 -25.18
N GLY A 334 -2.75 1.71 -25.13
CA GLY A 334 -3.99 0.98 -24.80
C GLY A 334 -4.19 0.61 -23.33
N ALA A 335 -3.37 1.14 -22.41
CA ALA A 335 -3.46 0.83 -20.98
C ALA A 335 -4.25 1.86 -20.15
N HIS A 336 -4.71 2.95 -20.78
CA HIS A 336 -5.31 4.12 -20.14
C HIS A 336 -6.82 4.18 -20.36
N SER A 337 -7.56 4.61 -19.34
CA SER A 337 -8.97 4.93 -19.39
C SER A 337 -9.25 6.25 -18.68
N GLY A 338 -10.19 7.04 -19.20
CA GLY A 338 -10.68 8.27 -18.57
C GLY A 338 -10.16 9.52 -19.22
N ASN A 339 -9.29 10.29 -18.57
CA ASN A 339 -8.91 11.63 -18.98
C ASN A 339 -8.28 11.68 -20.39
N ALA A 340 -9.00 12.25 -21.37
CA ALA A 340 -8.56 12.34 -22.76
C ALA A 340 -7.32 13.25 -22.97
N SER A 341 -6.98 14.10 -22.00
CA SER A 341 -5.77 14.96 -22.07
C SER A 341 -4.51 14.27 -21.58
N ALA A 342 -4.62 13.08 -20.95
CA ALA A 342 -3.45 12.31 -20.56
C ALA A 342 -2.69 11.78 -21.79
N SER A 343 -1.37 11.68 -21.66
CA SER A 343 -0.54 11.02 -22.66
C SER A 343 -0.91 9.54 -22.80
N SER A 344 -0.55 8.89 -23.92
CA SER A 344 -0.69 7.44 -24.07
C SER A 344 0.27 6.68 -23.13
N ALA A 345 1.36 7.32 -22.68
CA ALA A 345 2.32 6.78 -21.72
C ALA A 345 2.06 7.35 -20.33
N LEU A 346 2.08 6.50 -19.30
CA LEU A 346 1.86 6.90 -17.90
C LEU A 346 2.98 7.84 -17.42
N ASP A 347 4.23 7.52 -17.69
CA ASP A 347 5.40 8.36 -17.36
C ASP A 347 5.45 9.66 -18.18
N GLY A 348 4.76 9.70 -19.33
CA GLY A 348 4.51 10.93 -20.10
C GLY A 348 3.39 11.80 -19.54
N SER A 349 2.54 11.26 -18.65
CA SER A 349 1.43 11.96 -18.01
C SER A 349 1.79 12.54 -16.64
N VAL A 350 2.87 12.03 -16.02
CA VAL A 350 3.40 12.46 -14.73
C VAL A 350 4.92 12.67 -14.82
N THR A 351 5.48 13.40 -13.85
CA THR A 351 6.94 13.38 -13.65
C THR A 351 7.28 12.16 -12.79
N ALA A 352 7.89 11.15 -13.40
CA ALA A 352 8.31 9.94 -12.70
C ALA A 352 9.41 10.23 -11.67
N MET A 353 9.44 9.47 -10.57
CA MET A 353 10.42 9.60 -9.50
C MET A 353 11.61 8.65 -9.72
N ASP A 354 12.80 9.10 -9.40
CA ASP A 354 14.01 8.26 -9.48
C ASP A 354 14.01 7.19 -8.40
N VAL A 355 14.39 5.96 -8.73
CA VAL A 355 14.63 4.89 -7.78
C VAL A 355 16.11 4.81 -7.46
N SER A 356 16.46 4.90 -6.18
CA SER A 356 17.86 4.80 -5.73
C SER A 356 18.17 3.42 -5.14
N PHE A 357 19.17 2.78 -5.70
CA PHE A 357 19.75 1.54 -5.16
C PHE A 357 21.03 1.79 -4.37
N ALA A 358 21.36 3.05 -4.10
CA ALA A 358 22.41 3.44 -3.17
C ALA A 358 21.90 3.44 -1.72
N ALA A 359 22.78 3.11 -0.78
CA ALA A 359 22.42 3.10 0.63
C ALA A 359 22.13 4.54 1.12
N PRO A 360 20.94 4.81 1.67
CA PRO A 360 20.62 6.09 2.28
C PRO A 360 21.32 6.24 3.64
N GLY A 361 21.28 7.47 4.18
CA GLY A 361 21.75 7.72 5.54
C GLY A 361 20.82 7.15 6.60
N ILE A 362 21.38 6.61 7.68
CA ILE A 362 20.64 6.25 8.90
C ILE A 362 20.65 7.46 9.83
N GLY A 363 19.49 7.83 10.38
CA GLY A 363 19.31 9.01 11.25
C GLY A 363 18.69 10.24 10.59
N PRO A 364 18.99 10.59 9.32
CA PRO A 364 18.27 11.67 8.65
C PRO A 364 16.77 11.37 8.50
N VAL A 365 15.98 12.46 8.45
CA VAL A 365 14.52 12.39 8.25
C VAL A 365 14.22 11.78 6.89
N THR A 366 13.35 10.80 6.89
CA THR A 366 12.81 10.12 5.70
C THR A 366 11.31 10.36 5.65
N HIS A 367 10.79 10.64 4.47
CA HIS A 367 9.35 10.79 4.23
C HIS A 367 8.83 9.49 3.62
N ALA A 368 7.81 8.93 4.25
CA ALA A 368 7.03 7.83 3.69
C ALA A 368 5.64 8.36 3.33
N LEU A 369 5.17 8.06 2.13
CA LEU A 369 3.92 8.60 1.61
C LEU A 369 3.04 7.46 1.07
N GLY A 370 1.73 7.70 0.93
CA GLY A 370 0.81 6.72 0.36
C GLY A 370 -0.65 7.06 0.61
N TYR A 371 -1.52 6.29 -0.02
CA TYR A 371 -2.97 6.41 0.10
C TYR A 371 -3.48 5.46 1.18
N SER A 372 -3.54 5.94 2.41
CA SER A 372 -4.16 5.20 3.51
C SER A 372 -5.65 4.99 3.27
N TYR A 373 -6.17 3.82 3.63
CA TYR A 373 -7.59 3.51 3.42
C TYR A 373 -8.51 4.34 4.33
N SER A 374 -8.11 4.56 5.58
CA SER A 374 -8.92 5.30 6.57
C SER A 374 -9.10 6.77 6.23
N GLU A 375 -8.22 7.34 5.44
CA GLU A 375 -8.21 8.75 5.03
C GLU A 375 -8.56 8.92 3.53
N ASP A 376 -9.15 7.91 2.88
CA ASP A 376 -9.55 7.97 1.47
C ASP A 376 -10.44 9.20 1.16
N PRO A 377 -10.18 9.96 0.07
CA PRO A 377 -9.15 9.78 -0.94
C PRO A 377 -7.81 10.48 -0.65
N GLN A 378 -7.58 10.99 0.55
CA GLN A 378 -6.44 11.84 0.87
C GLN A 378 -5.10 11.13 0.67
N PHE A 379 -4.14 11.87 0.11
CA PHE A 379 -2.76 11.45 0.03
C PHE A 379 -2.04 11.77 1.34
N MET A 380 -1.57 10.75 2.04
CA MET A 380 -1.04 10.85 3.40
C MET A 380 0.48 10.69 3.43
N TYR A 381 1.11 11.23 4.48
CA TYR A 381 2.53 11.04 4.72
C TYR A 381 2.86 10.97 6.21
N CYS A 382 3.97 10.33 6.51
CA CYS A 382 4.71 10.49 7.76
C CYS A 382 6.15 10.92 7.47
N SER A 383 6.82 11.53 8.43
CA SER A 383 8.26 11.80 8.36
C SER A 383 8.90 11.50 9.70
N ASP A 384 10.06 10.84 9.69
CA ASP A 384 10.74 10.41 10.91
C ASP A 384 12.23 10.19 10.65
N PRO A 385 13.11 10.37 11.65
CA PRO A 385 14.48 9.90 11.58
C PRO A 385 14.54 8.39 11.33
N MET A 386 15.04 7.99 10.16
CA MET A 386 15.08 6.60 9.76
C MET A 386 16.07 5.79 10.57
N GLN A 387 15.67 4.61 10.99
CA GLN A 387 16.50 3.62 11.67
C GLN A 387 16.78 2.41 10.76
N ALA A 388 17.85 1.68 11.05
CA ALA A 388 18.02 0.33 10.53
C ALA A 388 17.29 -0.62 11.49
N LEU A 389 16.24 -1.31 11.00
CA LEU A 389 15.55 -2.32 11.81
C LEU A 389 16.42 -3.58 11.95
N ASP A 390 16.91 -4.05 10.81
CA ASP A 390 17.75 -5.25 10.70
C ASP A 390 18.67 -5.17 9.46
N ALA A 391 19.21 -6.30 9.03
CA ALA A 391 20.07 -6.38 7.86
C ALA A 391 19.34 -6.01 6.54
N VAL A 392 18.02 -6.22 6.46
CA VAL A 392 17.24 -6.16 5.21
C VAL A 392 16.12 -5.11 5.22
N ASN A 393 15.76 -4.53 6.39
CA ASN A 393 14.72 -3.54 6.52
C ASN A 393 15.20 -2.24 7.16
N TYR A 394 14.60 -1.12 6.75
CA TYR A 394 14.57 0.16 7.46
C TYR A 394 13.33 0.25 8.34
N TRP A 395 13.34 1.21 9.28
CA TRP A 395 12.26 1.45 10.23
C TRP A 395 12.00 2.94 10.44
N LEU A 396 10.75 3.33 10.38
CA LEU A 396 10.25 4.65 10.81
C LEU A 396 9.41 4.44 12.07
N PRO A 397 9.95 4.67 13.27
CA PRO A 397 9.35 4.23 14.54
C PRO A 397 8.03 4.90 14.89
N ASN A 398 7.79 6.11 14.38
CA ASN A 398 6.58 6.87 14.69
C ASN A 398 5.65 7.00 13.47
N CYS A 399 5.93 6.35 12.35
CA CYS A 399 5.09 6.41 11.17
C CYS A 399 3.73 5.74 11.44
N GLY A 400 2.65 6.50 11.33
CA GLY A 400 1.29 6.07 11.59
C GLY A 400 0.44 5.92 10.33
N LEU A 401 1.05 5.80 9.16
CA LEU A 401 0.31 5.50 7.93
C LEU A 401 -0.44 4.18 8.10
N SER A 402 -1.70 4.16 7.69
CA SER A 402 -2.56 2.97 7.81
C SER A 402 -2.52 2.09 6.57
N GLY A 403 -3.17 0.94 6.64
CA GLY A 403 -3.30 0.01 5.53
C GLY A 403 -3.87 0.66 4.27
N GLY A 404 -3.39 0.24 3.12
CA GLY A 404 -3.59 0.88 1.82
C GLY A 404 -2.41 1.76 1.39
N SER A 405 -1.62 2.31 2.34
CA SER A 405 -0.37 3.02 2.04
C SER A 405 0.75 2.09 1.55
N SER A 406 0.60 0.79 1.73
CA SER A 406 1.52 -0.28 1.28
C SER A 406 1.99 -0.06 -0.15
N GLY A 407 3.30 -0.13 -0.40
CA GLY A 407 3.92 0.13 -1.70
C GLY A 407 4.14 1.60 -2.04
N GLY A 408 3.63 2.54 -1.23
CA GLY A 408 3.96 3.96 -1.36
C GLY A 408 5.43 4.24 -1.05
N PRO A 409 6.03 5.32 -1.60
CA PRO A 409 7.46 5.53 -1.60
C PRO A 409 8.00 6.02 -0.26
N TRP A 410 9.23 5.62 0.07
CA TRP A 410 10.08 6.31 1.04
C TRP A 410 11.11 7.13 0.29
N SER A 411 11.24 8.39 0.65
CA SER A 411 12.16 9.30 -0.03
C SER A 411 13.15 9.96 0.94
N GLN A 412 14.44 9.89 0.60
CA GLN A 412 15.54 10.51 1.32
C GLN A 412 16.73 10.77 0.39
N PRO A 413 17.23 12.04 0.31
CA PRO A 413 16.61 13.24 0.85
C PRO A 413 15.30 13.56 0.14
N PHE A 414 14.40 14.27 0.82
CA PHE A 414 13.14 14.70 0.23
C PHE A 414 13.02 16.23 0.27
N ASN A 415 12.76 16.81 -0.88
CA ASN A 415 12.54 18.26 -0.98
C ASN A 415 11.03 18.55 -0.90
N VAL A 416 10.57 19.00 0.26
CA VAL A 416 9.15 19.27 0.52
C VAL A 416 8.57 20.39 -0.36
N SER A 417 9.39 21.32 -0.86
CA SER A 417 8.91 22.43 -1.70
C SER A 417 8.65 22.00 -3.15
N THR A 418 9.30 20.97 -3.64
CA THR A 418 9.11 20.41 -4.98
C THR A 418 8.35 19.09 -4.95
N GLY A 419 8.15 18.52 -3.75
CA GLY A 419 7.60 17.18 -3.60
C GLY A 419 8.45 16.10 -4.28
N ASN A 420 9.77 16.27 -4.33
CA ASN A 420 10.66 15.37 -5.08
C ASN A 420 11.81 14.83 -4.21
N GLY A 421 12.23 13.63 -4.53
CA GLY A 421 13.38 12.94 -3.94
C GLY A 421 13.47 11.51 -4.45
N PRO A 422 14.64 10.85 -4.31
CA PRO A 422 14.78 9.47 -4.77
C PRO A 422 14.00 8.50 -3.88
N ILE A 423 13.40 7.48 -4.49
CA ILE A 423 12.75 6.37 -3.79
C ILE A 423 13.85 5.42 -3.30
N ILE A 424 13.91 5.20 -1.99
CA ILE A 424 14.92 4.35 -1.33
C ILE A 424 14.33 3.07 -0.72
N SER A 425 13.01 3.04 -0.56
CA SER A 425 12.22 1.94 0.00
C SER A 425 10.75 2.14 -0.32
N VAL A 426 9.89 1.22 0.11
CA VAL A 426 8.44 1.33 0.02
C VAL A 426 7.79 0.96 1.35
N ASN A 427 6.59 1.45 1.62
CA ASN A 427 5.77 1.02 2.76
C ASN A 427 5.51 -0.48 2.67
N SER A 428 5.83 -1.24 3.70
CA SER A 428 5.77 -2.70 3.65
C SER A 428 4.94 -3.29 4.78
N TRP A 429 5.46 -3.30 5.99
CA TRP A 429 4.80 -3.98 7.11
C TRP A 429 5.02 -3.25 8.44
N GLY A 430 4.24 -3.63 9.46
CA GLY A 430 4.37 -3.11 10.81
C GLY A 430 4.25 -4.19 11.87
N TYR A 431 4.30 -3.79 13.14
CA TYR A 431 4.01 -4.68 14.26
C TYR A 431 2.58 -4.50 14.77
N THR A 432 2.04 -5.54 15.40
CA THR A 432 0.71 -5.48 16.02
C THR A 432 0.70 -4.70 17.33
N ASN A 433 1.84 -4.59 18.01
CA ASN A 433 1.98 -4.11 19.40
C ASN A 433 2.74 -2.77 19.54
N GLN A 434 3.22 -2.20 18.43
CA GLN A 434 3.91 -0.91 18.45
C GLN A 434 3.64 -0.12 17.17
N PRO A 435 3.68 1.23 17.23
CA PRO A 435 3.62 2.07 16.03
C PRO A 435 4.87 1.89 15.20
N GLY A 436 4.80 2.34 13.96
CA GLY A 436 5.93 2.39 13.04
C GLY A 436 5.67 1.57 11.77
N MET A 437 6.52 1.82 10.81
CA MET A 437 6.49 1.22 9.48
C MET A 437 7.87 0.67 9.13
N ALA A 438 7.93 -0.56 8.66
CA ALA A 438 9.11 -1.15 8.05
C ALA A 438 9.06 -0.98 6.53
N GLY A 439 10.24 -0.82 5.93
CA GLY A 439 10.41 -0.82 4.49
C GLY A 439 11.63 -1.62 4.07
N PRO A 440 11.55 -2.46 3.04
CA PRO A 440 12.67 -3.27 2.58
C PRO A 440 13.78 -2.39 2.00
N LYS A 441 15.03 -2.75 2.25
CA LYS A 441 16.19 -2.07 1.66
C LYS A 441 16.22 -2.35 0.16
N LEU A 442 16.24 -1.30 -0.67
CA LEU A 442 16.51 -1.45 -2.11
C LEU A 442 18.02 -1.55 -2.38
N ALA A 443 18.82 -0.89 -1.52
CA ALA A 443 20.27 -0.87 -1.62
C ALA A 443 20.89 -2.19 -1.18
N GLY A 444 21.79 -2.75 -2.00
CA GLY A 444 22.52 -3.98 -1.70
C GLY A 444 21.65 -5.25 -1.72
N THR A 445 20.48 -5.19 -2.38
CA THR A 445 19.55 -6.30 -2.54
C THR A 445 19.30 -6.60 -4.02
N SER A 446 18.45 -7.57 -4.30
CA SER A 446 18.03 -7.91 -5.66
C SER A 446 17.09 -6.87 -6.32
N ALA A 447 16.69 -5.80 -5.61
CA ALA A 447 15.72 -4.81 -6.11
C ALA A 447 16.12 -4.21 -7.47
N ALA A 448 17.40 -3.87 -7.67
CA ALA A 448 17.90 -3.37 -8.95
C ALA A 448 17.76 -4.39 -10.08
N CYS A 449 17.98 -5.68 -9.80
CA CYS A 449 17.82 -6.76 -10.77
C CYS A 449 16.34 -6.97 -11.13
N VAL A 450 15.44 -6.91 -10.16
CA VAL A 450 13.99 -7.01 -10.38
C VAL A 450 13.50 -5.80 -11.20
N PHE A 451 14.00 -4.59 -10.90
CA PHE A 451 13.72 -3.39 -11.70
C PHE A 451 14.21 -3.53 -13.16
N ALA A 452 15.43 -4.04 -13.35
CA ALA A 452 15.94 -4.32 -14.70
C ALA A 452 15.08 -5.34 -15.45
N ALA A 453 14.53 -6.34 -14.75
CA ALA A 453 13.59 -7.29 -15.35
C ALA A 453 12.26 -6.61 -15.75
N ALA A 454 11.74 -5.68 -14.97
CA ALA A 454 10.56 -4.89 -15.35
C ALA A 454 10.80 -4.07 -16.62
N LYS A 455 12.01 -3.52 -16.78
CA LYS A 455 12.42 -2.75 -17.96
C LYS A 455 12.57 -3.60 -19.23
N THR A 456 12.89 -4.89 -19.11
CA THR A 456 13.31 -5.74 -20.25
C THR A 456 12.39 -6.90 -20.55
N SER A 457 11.47 -7.26 -19.67
CA SER A 457 10.51 -8.34 -19.93
C SER A 457 9.60 -8.01 -21.11
N PRO A 458 9.23 -8.98 -21.96
CA PRO A 458 8.38 -8.74 -23.10
C PRO A 458 7.04 -8.11 -22.73
N LEU A 459 6.58 -7.14 -23.49
CA LEU A 459 5.22 -6.58 -23.39
C LEU A 459 4.20 -7.50 -24.11
N GLY A 460 2.92 -7.32 -23.79
CA GLY A 460 1.85 -8.07 -24.45
C GLY A 460 1.78 -9.54 -24.07
N LEU A 461 2.37 -9.90 -22.93
CA LEU A 461 2.23 -11.25 -22.37
C LEU A 461 0.75 -11.47 -22.03
N THR A 462 0.14 -12.47 -22.65
CA THR A 462 -1.19 -12.94 -22.30
C THR A 462 -1.07 -13.97 -21.19
N TYR A 463 -1.41 -13.58 -19.97
CA TYR A 463 -1.47 -14.48 -18.84
C TYR A 463 -2.93 -14.83 -18.55
N ALA A 464 -3.17 -16.04 -18.04
CA ALA A 464 -4.45 -16.36 -17.42
C ALA A 464 -4.66 -15.46 -16.18
N ASP A 465 -5.92 -15.17 -15.84
CA ASP A 465 -6.23 -14.35 -14.67
C ASP A 465 -5.58 -14.93 -13.39
N GLY A 466 -4.77 -14.09 -12.71
CA GLY A 466 -3.99 -14.49 -11.55
C GLY A 466 -2.58 -15.05 -11.84
N ASP A 467 -2.21 -15.21 -13.10
CA ASP A 467 -0.89 -15.70 -13.53
C ASP A 467 -0.08 -14.64 -14.30
N ALA A 468 -0.60 -13.43 -14.43
CA ALA A 468 0.02 -12.33 -15.18
C ALA A 468 1.20 -11.71 -14.42
N GLY A 469 2.38 -12.32 -14.52
CA GLY A 469 3.58 -11.76 -13.90
C GLY A 469 4.85 -12.56 -14.12
N VAL A 470 5.94 -11.98 -13.65
CA VAL A 470 7.29 -12.53 -13.75
C VAL A 470 7.89 -12.67 -12.36
N ALA A 471 8.19 -13.88 -11.92
CA ALA A 471 9.04 -14.14 -10.76
C ALA A 471 10.51 -14.17 -11.22
N LYS A 472 11.28 -13.15 -10.87
CA LYS A 472 12.66 -12.98 -11.31
C LYS A 472 13.62 -13.62 -10.32
N SER A 473 14.43 -14.56 -10.79
CA SER A 473 15.62 -15.01 -10.05
C SER A 473 16.74 -14.00 -10.24
N CYS A 474 17.22 -13.48 -9.12
CA CYS A 474 18.35 -12.54 -9.07
C CYS A 474 19.51 -13.17 -8.29
N PRO A 475 20.76 -12.86 -8.65
CA PRO A 475 21.94 -13.37 -7.96
C PRO A 475 22.03 -12.86 -6.50
#